data_a45436c1fae58ece2d19c178f7c8aca3
#
_entry.id   a45436c1fae58ece2d19c178f7c8aca3
#
_cell.length_a   1.000
_cell.length_b   1.000
_cell.length_c   1.000
_cell.angle_alpha   90.00
_cell.angle_beta   90.00
_cell.angle_gamma   90.00
#
_symmetry.space_group_name_H-M   'P 1'
#
loop_
_entity.id
_entity.type
_entity.pdbx_description
1 polymer ?
#
loop_
_entity_poly.entity_id
_entity_poly.type
_entity_poly.pdbx_seq_one_letter_code
_entity_poly.pdbx_strand_id
1 'polypeptide(L)'
;MSGITFDAGGLIALDRGDRRVLTLLARAAERGMRVTVPATALAQAIRRPAKQARLARLVRQASTDLVALDGPDATATGLLLAATRTSDIVDAHVVICARRAEQIVLTSDADDLRRIDSGLTLVAV
;
A
#
# COMPACT_ATOMS: atom_id res chain seq x y z
N MET A 1 5.19 -0.52 -15.47
CA MET A 1 4.59 -0.65 -14.14
C MET A 1 4.74 -2.07 -13.65
N SER A 2 5.33 -2.29 -12.49
CA SER A 2 5.61 -3.64 -11.98
C SER A 2 4.56 -4.19 -11.02
N GLY A 3 3.48 -3.48 -10.78
CA GLY A 3 2.40 -3.92 -9.92
C GLY A 3 1.80 -2.82 -9.08
N ILE A 4 1.21 -3.20 -7.96
CA ILE A 4 0.39 -2.33 -7.13
C ILE A 4 0.88 -2.37 -5.69
N THR A 5 1.07 -1.20 -5.09
CA THR A 5 1.25 -1.04 -3.64
C THR A 5 -0.03 -0.45 -3.06
N PHE A 6 -0.50 -1.01 -1.96
CA PHE A 6 -1.65 -0.49 -1.22
C PHE A 6 -1.21 0.36 -0.04
N ASP A 7 -1.83 1.52 0.14
CA ASP A 7 -1.87 2.16 1.47
C ASP A 7 -3.08 1.65 2.27
N ALA A 8 -3.26 2.14 3.49
CA ALA A 8 -4.39 1.72 4.32
C ALA A 8 -5.74 2.05 3.68
N GLY A 9 -5.86 3.24 3.08
CA GLY A 9 -7.09 3.66 2.39
C GLY A 9 -7.40 2.80 1.18
N GLY A 10 -6.38 2.40 0.42
CA GLY A 10 -6.54 1.45 -0.70
C GLY A 10 -7.02 0.08 -0.23
N LEU A 11 -6.50 -0.42 0.88
CA LEU A 11 -6.94 -1.68 1.48
C LEU A 11 -8.40 -1.60 1.98
N ILE A 12 -8.78 -0.48 2.58
CA ILE A 12 -10.16 -0.25 3.02
C ILE A 12 -11.10 -0.20 1.81
N ALA A 13 -10.70 0.45 0.72
CA ALA A 13 -11.47 0.49 -0.52
C ALA A 13 -11.66 -0.92 -1.10
N LEU A 14 -10.61 -1.76 -1.11
CA LEU A 14 -10.72 -3.16 -1.51
C LEU A 14 -11.77 -3.89 -0.67
N ASP A 15 -11.69 -3.71 0.64
CA ASP A 15 -12.60 -4.39 1.58
C ASP A 15 -14.06 -4.01 1.33
N ARG A 16 -14.31 -2.78 0.95
CA ARG A 16 -15.65 -2.28 0.59
C ARG A 16 -16.12 -2.73 -0.79
N GLY A 17 -15.27 -3.42 -1.55
CA GLY A 17 -15.61 -3.87 -2.89
C GLY A 17 -15.57 -2.75 -3.93
N ASP A 18 -14.73 -1.75 -3.75
CA ASP A 18 -14.54 -0.68 -4.72
C ASP A 18 -14.22 -1.25 -6.09
N ARG A 19 -15.00 -0.89 -7.11
CA ARG A 19 -14.90 -1.46 -8.45
C ARG A 19 -13.57 -1.15 -9.12
N ARG A 20 -13.04 0.04 -8.91
CA ARG A 20 -11.76 0.45 -9.50
C ARG A 20 -10.62 -0.38 -8.94
N VAL A 21 -10.61 -0.60 -7.63
CA VAL A 21 -9.62 -1.46 -6.97
C VAL A 21 -9.71 -2.89 -7.49
N LEU A 22 -10.92 -3.45 -7.54
CA LEU A 22 -11.13 -4.82 -8.03
C LEU A 22 -10.70 -4.97 -9.49
N THR A 23 -10.99 -3.99 -10.34
CA THR A 23 -10.58 -4.00 -11.75
C THR A 23 -9.05 -3.97 -11.88
N LEU A 24 -8.39 -3.10 -11.12
CA LEU A 24 -6.93 -2.98 -11.16
C LEU A 24 -6.24 -4.25 -10.66
N LEU A 25 -6.77 -4.88 -9.60
CA LEU A 25 -6.26 -6.16 -9.11
C LEU A 25 -6.44 -7.28 -10.14
N ALA A 26 -7.60 -7.34 -10.79
CA ALA A 26 -7.84 -8.34 -11.83
C ALA A 26 -6.85 -8.19 -12.99
N ARG A 27 -6.60 -6.95 -13.44
CA ARG A 27 -5.61 -6.67 -14.48
C ARG A 27 -4.19 -7.03 -14.06
N ALA A 28 -3.82 -6.75 -12.82
CA ALA A 28 -2.52 -7.12 -12.28
C ALA A 28 -2.35 -8.65 -12.29
N ALA A 29 -3.37 -9.38 -11.86
CA ALA A 29 -3.36 -10.84 -11.87
C ALA A 29 -3.20 -11.41 -13.29
N GLU A 30 -3.94 -10.88 -14.26
CA GLU A 30 -3.84 -11.29 -15.67
C GLU A 30 -2.44 -11.10 -16.24
N ARG A 31 -1.73 -10.07 -15.80
CA ARG A 31 -0.39 -9.72 -16.28
C ARG A 31 0.73 -10.30 -15.43
N GLY A 32 0.40 -11.11 -14.43
CA GLY A 32 1.38 -11.68 -13.51
C GLY A 32 2.12 -10.66 -12.67
N MET A 33 1.52 -9.51 -12.41
CA MET A 33 2.11 -8.45 -11.60
C MET A 33 1.96 -8.75 -10.11
N ARG A 34 2.92 -8.28 -9.32
CA ARG A 34 2.88 -8.46 -7.87
C ARG A 34 2.11 -7.34 -7.19
N VAL A 35 1.60 -7.67 -6.02
CA VAL A 35 0.92 -6.73 -5.11
C VAL A 35 1.77 -6.60 -3.85
N THR A 36 2.02 -5.37 -3.43
CA THR A 36 2.76 -5.09 -2.20
C THR A 36 1.81 -4.53 -1.15
N VAL A 37 1.82 -5.15 0.02
CA VAL A 37 1.05 -4.70 1.19
C VAL A 37 2.03 -4.42 2.32
N PRO A 38 2.31 -3.15 2.63
CA PRO A 38 3.07 -2.82 3.84
C PRO A 38 2.32 -3.30 5.08
N ALA A 39 3.02 -3.98 5.99
CA ALA A 39 2.39 -4.54 7.18
C ALA A 39 1.76 -3.47 8.08
N THR A 40 2.34 -2.28 8.12
CA THR A 40 1.80 -1.13 8.84
C THR A 40 0.47 -0.65 8.26
N ALA A 41 0.36 -0.61 6.93
CA ALA A 41 -0.89 -0.27 6.25
C ALA A 41 -1.97 -1.34 6.51
N LEU A 42 -1.58 -2.62 6.49
CA LEU A 42 -2.50 -3.71 6.84
C LEU A 42 -3.03 -3.55 8.26
N ALA A 43 -2.15 -3.31 9.23
CA ALA A 43 -2.55 -3.13 10.63
C ALA A 43 -3.56 -1.98 10.78
N GLN A 44 -3.37 -0.90 10.06
CA GLN A 44 -4.29 0.24 10.08
C GLN A 44 -5.62 -0.06 9.41
N ALA A 45 -5.63 -0.93 8.39
CA ALA A 45 -6.84 -1.27 7.64
C ALA A 45 -7.72 -2.33 8.34
N ILE A 46 -7.16 -3.14 9.22
CA ILE A 46 -7.92 -4.15 9.96
C ILE A 46 -8.78 -3.46 11.02
N ARG A 47 -10.09 -3.58 10.88
CA ARG A 47 -11.08 -2.95 11.78
C ARG A 47 -12.11 -3.94 12.30
N ARG A 48 -12.64 -4.77 11.42
CA ARG A 48 -13.67 -5.78 11.72
C ARG A 48 -13.27 -7.09 11.05
N PRO A 49 -12.28 -7.81 11.59
CA PRO A 49 -11.66 -8.94 10.89
C PRO A 49 -12.66 -10.00 10.43
N ALA A 50 -13.71 -10.25 11.21
CA ALA A 50 -14.74 -11.22 10.82
C ALA A 50 -15.53 -10.84 9.56
N LYS A 51 -15.49 -9.55 9.15
CA LYS A 51 -16.21 -9.02 7.98
C LYS A 51 -15.27 -8.59 6.86
N GLN A 52 -13.98 -8.83 7.00
CA GLN A 52 -12.97 -8.36 6.05
C GLN A 52 -12.37 -9.53 5.26
N ALA A 53 -13.23 -10.35 4.67
CA ALA A 53 -12.80 -11.53 3.92
C ALA A 53 -11.95 -11.19 2.70
N ARG A 54 -12.24 -10.10 1.99
CA ARG A 54 -11.45 -9.67 0.82
C ARG A 54 -10.03 -9.32 1.22
N LEU A 55 -9.87 -8.60 2.32
CA LEU A 55 -8.56 -8.23 2.85
C LEU A 55 -7.76 -9.46 3.27
N ALA A 56 -8.37 -10.36 4.02
CA ALA A 56 -7.75 -11.61 4.44
C ALA A 56 -7.34 -12.47 3.23
N ARG A 57 -8.15 -12.49 2.19
CA ARG A 57 -7.86 -13.23 0.95
C ARG A 57 -6.67 -12.63 0.20
N LEU A 58 -6.61 -11.30 0.10
CA LEU A 58 -5.50 -10.61 -0.57
C LEU A 58 -4.15 -11.00 0.04
N VAL A 59 -4.02 -10.93 1.36
CA VAL A 59 -2.74 -11.17 2.02
C VAL A 59 -2.27 -12.63 1.95
N ARG A 60 -3.18 -13.56 1.63
CA ARG A 60 -2.84 -14.98 1.48
C ARG A 60 -2.48 -15.38 0.06
N GLN A 61 -2.64 -14.49 -0.93
CA GLN A 61 -2.31 -14.81 -2.31
C GLN A 61 -0.81 -14.91 -2.52
N ALA A 62 -0.40 -15.86 -3.36
CA ALA A 62 1.02 -16.06 -3.68
C ALA A 62 1.64 -14.85 -4.38
N SER A 63 0.83 -14.04 -5.09
CA SER A 63 1.27 -12.82 -5.77
C SER A 63 1.37 -11.60 -4.86
N THR A 64 1.03 -11.73 -3.58
CA THR A 64 1.09 -10.65 -2.61
C THR A 64 2.34 -10.75 -1.75
N ASP A 65 3.09 -9.65 -1.69
CA ASP A 65 4.22 -9.47 -0.79
C ASP A 65 3.78 -8.63 0.42
N LEU A 66 3.70 -9.26 1.58
CA LEU A 66 3.44 -8.57 2.83
C LEU A 66 4.78 -8.13 3.41
N VAL A 67 5.02 -6.82 3.46
CA VAL A 67 6.33 -6.26 3.80
C VAL A 67 6.35 -5.77 5.24
N ALA A 68 7.17 -6.42 6.07
CA ALA A 68 7.32 -6.04 7.48
C ALA A 68 8.03 -4.69 7.63
N LEU A 69 7.69 -3.97 8.69
CA LEU A 69 8.49 -2.84 9.16
C LEU A 69 9.62 -3.39 10.04
N ASP A 70 10.61 -3.99 9.39
CA ASP A 70 11.81 -4.52 10.07
C ASP A 70 12.82 -3.41 10.40
N GLY A 71 14.01 -3.78 10.88
CA GLY A 71 15.04 -2.80 11.25
C GLY A 71 15.44 -1.88 10.09
N PRO A 72 15.84 -2.45 8.93
CA PRO A 72 16.19 -1.63 7.77
C PRO A 72 15.04 -0.72 7.30
N ASP A 73 13.83 -1.23 7.22
CA ASP A 73 12.67 -0.43 6.81
C ASP A 73 12.29 0.62 7.84
N ALA A 74 12.41 0.33 9.13
CA ALA A 74 12.19 1.32 10.18
C ALA A 74 13.19 2.48 10.09
N THR A 75 14.44 2.17 9.82
CA THR A 75 15.48 3.19 9.64
C THR A 75 15.20 4.04 8.40
N ALA A 76 14.91 3.42 7.27
CA ALA A 76 14.57 4.14 6.04
C ALA A 76 13.34 5.03 6.22
N THR A 77 12.31 4.51 6.87
CA THR A 77 11.07 5.25 7.18
C THR A 77 11.36 6.46 8.07
N GLY A 78 12.13 6.27 9.14
CA GLY A 78 12.49 7.37 10.03
C GLY A 78 13.29 8.46 9.35
N LEU A 79 14.26 8.09 8.50
CA LEU A 79 15.05 9.07 7.73
C LEU A 79 14.16 9.84 6.74
N LEU A 80 13.21 9.19 6.11
CA LEU A 80 12.27 9.84 5.19
C LEU A 80 11.37 10.82 5.94
N LEU A 81 10.84 10.45 7.08
CA LEU A 81 10.03 11.35 7.92
C LEU A 81 10.81 12.59 8.34
N ALA A 82 12.07 12.42 8.75
CA ALA A 82 12.93 13.54 9.12
C ALA A 82 13.20 14.47 7.95
N ALA A 83 13.49 13.91 6.76
CA ALA A 83 13.78 14.68 5.56
C ALA A 83 12.57 15.47 5.05
N THR A 84 11.38 14.91 5.15
CA THR A 84 10.14 15.53 4.64
C THR A 84 9.42 16.34 5.71
N ARG A 85 9.87 16.29 6.96
CA ARG A 85 9.22 16.95 8.12
C ARG A 85 7.76 16.50 8.27
N THR A 86 7.51 15.21 8.07
CA THR A 86 6.22 14.58 8.30
C THR A 86 6.34 13.58 9.43
N SER A 87 5.22 13.04 9.92
CA SER A 87 5.21 12.16 11.09
C SER A 87 4.43 10.87 10.91
N ASP A 88 3.80 10.66 9.75
CA ASP A 88 3.00 9.46 9.53
C ASP A 88 3.88 8.29 9.10
N ILE A 89 4.12 7.37 10.04
CA ILE A 89 4.96 6.18 9.83
C ILE A 89 4.36 5.27 8.74
N VAL A 90 3.05 5.11 8.73
CA VAL A 90 2.37 4.24 7.76
C VAL A 90 2.57 4.77 6.34
N ASP A 91 2.29 6.06 6.12
CA ASP A 91 2.45 6.69 4.82
C ASP A 91 3.91 6.63 4.35
N ALA A 92 4.86 6.91 5.24
CA ALA A 92 6.28 6.85 4.88
C ALA A 92 6.72 5.43 4.52
N HIS A 93 6.25 4.42 5.24
CA HIS A 93 6.56 3.01 4.91
C HIS A 93 5.95 2.60 3.57
N VAL A 94 4.73 3.05 3.27
CA VAL A 94 4.11 2.85 1.95
C VAL A 94 5.01 3.42 0.84
N VAL A 95 5.51 4.63 1.02
CA VAL A 95 6.42 5.27 0.06
C VAL A 95 7.70 4.44 -0.13
N ILE A 96 8.32 3.99 0.95
CA ILE A 96 9.52 3.14 0.88
C ILE A 96 9.25 1.86 0.08
N CYS A 97 8.14 1.19 0.37
CA CYS A 97 7.77 -0.04 -0.33
C CYS A 97 7.50 0.19 -1.82
N ALA A 98 6.75 1.24 -2.14
CA ALA A 98 6.38 1.55 -3.53
C ALA A 98 7.60 1.93 -4.38
N ARG A 99 8.52 2.72 -3.82
CA ARG A 99 9.77 3.07 -4.50
C ARG A 99 10.60 1.84 -4.82
N ARG A 100 10.80 0.98 -3.84
CA ARG A 100 11.63 -0.23 -3.97
C ARG A 100 11.05 -1.19 -5.01
N ALA A 101 9.74 -1.35 -5.02
CA ALA A 101 9.04 -2.23 -5.96
C ALA A 101 8.75 -1.58 -7.31
N GLU A 102 8.95 -0.26 -7.44
CA GLU A 102 8.62 0.51 -8.65
C GLU A 102 7.15 0.34 -9.05
N GLN A 103 6.27 0.50 -8.08
CA GLN A 103 4.84 0.26 -8.23
C GLN A 103 4.02 1.53 -8.07
N ILE A 104 2.83 1.53 -8.67
CA ILE A 104 1.81 2.55 -8.38
C ILE A 104 1.26 2.33 -6.97
N VAL A 105 0.70 3.39 -6.38
CA VAL A 105 0.06 3.29 -5.06
C VAL A 105 -1.44 3.54 -5.21
N LEU A 106 -2.25 2.61 -4.73
CA LEU A 106 -3.69 2.81 -4.56
C LEU A 106 -3.92 3.48 -3.20
N THR A 107 -4.52 4.66 -3.22
CA THR A 107 -4.66 5.50 -2.03
C THR A 107 -5.99 6.22 -1.99
N SER A 108 -6.52 6.44 -0.79
CA SER A 108 -7.62 7.38 -0.56
C SER A 108 -7.12 8.77 -0.17
N ASP A 109 -5.82 8.95 0.00
CA ASP A 109 -5.23 10.21 0.48
C ASP A 109 -3.97 10.56 -0.32
N ALA A 110 -4.17 10.89 -1.60
CA ALA A 110 -3.09 11.20 -2.52
C ALA A 110 -2.27 12.41 -2.07
N ASP A 111 -2.90 13.42 -1.47
CA ASP A 111 -2.20 14.64 -1.07
C ASP A 111 -1.17 14.40 0.03
N ASP A 112 -1.49 13.57 1.02
CA ASP A 112 -0.56 13.22 2.09
C ASP A 112 0.66 12.47 1.54
N LEU A 113 0.46 11.55 0.61
CA LEU A 113 1.56 10.83 -0.02
C LEU A 113 2.43 11.73 -0.90
N ARG A 114 1.83 12.69 -1.61
CA ARG A 114 2.57 13.66 -2.43
C ARG A 114 3.47 14.57 -1.59
N ARG A 115 3.09 14.87 -0.37
CA ARG A 115 3.94 15.64 0.56
C ARG A 115 5.22 14.91 0.91
N ILE A 116 5.18 13.59 0.92
CA ILE A 116 6.34 12.74 1.21
C ILE A 116 7.16 12.52 -0.06
N ASP A 117 6.49 12.21 -1.17
CA ASP A 117 7.13 11.96 -2.45
C ASP A 117 6.22 12.37 -3.60
N SER A 118 6.52 13.50 -4.21
CA SER A 118 5.78 14.01 -5.38
C SER A 118 6.03 13.21 -6.66
N GLY A 119 7.03 12.34 -6.67
CA GLY A 119 7.39 11.52 -7.84
C GLY A 119 6.64 10.19 -7.92
N LEU A 120 5.84 9.83 -6.92
CA LEU A 120 5.05 8.60 -6.94
C LEU A 120 3.91 8.67 -7.96
N THR A 121 3.64 7.53 -8.58
CA THR A 121 2.42 7.37 -9.38
C THR A 121 1.30 6.93 -8.45
N LEU A 122 0.32 7.80 -8.24
CA LEU A 122 -0.79 7.57 -7.33
C LEU A 122 -2.09 7.36 -8.09
N VAL A 123 -2.90 6.43 -7.62
CA VAL A 123 -4.25 6.18 -8.13
C VAL A 123 -5.22 6.37 -6.98
N ALA A 124 -6.03 7.41 -7.06
CA ALA A 124 -7.04 7.71 -6.04
C ALA A 124 -8.21 6.73 -6.11
N VAL A 125 -8.62 6.25 -4.96
CA VAL A 125 -9.73 5.29 -4.85
C VAL A 125 -10.71 5.68 -3.73
#